data_77b2abe3f6d1e4a0b6eb13d78975aefe
#
_entry.id   77b2abe3f6d1e4a0b6eb13d78975aefe
#
_cell.length_a   1.000
_cell.length_b   1.000
_cell.length_c   1.000
_cell.angle_alpha   90.00
_cell.angle_beta   90.00
_cell.angle_gamma   90.00
#
_symmetry.space_group_name_H-M   'P 1'
#
loop_
_entity.id
_entity.type
_entity.pdbx_description
1 polymer ?
#
loop_
_entity_poly.entity_id
_entity_poly.type
_entity_poly.pdbx_seq_one_letter_code
_entity_poly.pdbx_strand_id
1 'polypeptide(L)' 'MKKKILTDREQEVFELLVKNKTTTEIAQKLQISEKTVRNHVSNAIQKLGVKGR' A
#
# COMPACT_ATOMS: atom_id res chain seq x y z
N MET A 1 15.79 15.77 8.07
CA MET A 1 15.03 14.58 8.27
C MET A 1 13.76 14.58 7.52
N LYS A 2 13.54 13.53 6.81
CA LYS A 2 12.33 13.44 6.04
C LYS A 2 11.21 12.84 6.83
N LYS A 3 10.05 13.41 6.69
CA LYS A 3 8.90 12.84 7.30
C LYS A 3 8.34 11.77 6.41
N LYS A 4 7.96 10.66 7.01
CA LYS A 4 7.32 9.63 6.25
C LYS A 4 5.86 9.95 6.10
N ILE A 5 5.39 10.02 4.88
CA ILE A 5 3.98 10.21 4.63
C ILE A 5 3.23 8.92 4.85
N LEU A 6 3.83 7.81 4.44
CA LEU A 6 3.22 6.51 4.58
C LEU A 6 3.75 5.80 5.80
N THR A 7 2.89 4.99 6.43
CA THR A 7 3.36 4.12 7.49
C THR A 7 4.25 3.05 6.89
N ASP A 8 4.98 2.34 7.75
CA ASP A 8 5.85 1.27 7.27
C ASP A 8 5.07 0.24 6.47
N ARG A 9 3.90 -0.15 6.95
CA ARG A 9 3.10 -1.15 6.27
C ARG A 9 2.57 -0.62 4.94
N GLU A 10 2.12 0.63 4.93
CA GLU A 10 1.63 1.22 3.71
C GLU A 10 2.74 1.29 2.66
N GLN A 11 3.93 1.62 3.11
CA GLN A 11 5.04 1.69 2.19
C GLN A 11 5.39 0.32 1.63
N GLU A 12 5.37 -0.71 2.46
CA GLU A 12 5.61 -2.06 1.99
C GLU A 12 4.61 -2.46 0.90
N VAL A 13 3.35 -2.19 1.16
CA VAL A 13 2.31 -2.54 0.20
C VAL A 13 2.52 -1.78 -1.10
N PHE A 14 2.80 -0.51 -0.98
CA PHE A 14 2.97 0.31 -2.17
C PHE A 14 4.16 -0.16 -3.00
N GLU A 15 5.26 -0.49 -2.34
CA GLU A 15 6.44 -0.97 -3.06
C GLU A 15 6.16 -2.27 -3.79
N LEU A 16 5.39 -3.14 -3.18
CA LEU A 16 5.05 -4.41 -3.83
C LEU A 16 4.16 -4.17 -5.04
N LEU A 17 3.28 -3.19 -4.96
CA LEU A 17 2.46 -2.84 -6.11
C LEU A 17 3.31 -2.34 -7.26
N VAL A 18 4.29 -1.53 -6.94
CA VAL A 18 5.17 -1.00 -7.97
C VAL A 18 5.92 -2.13 -8.66
N LYS A 19 6.15 -3.22 -7.95
CA LYS A 19 6.81 -4.38 -8.52
C LYS A 19 5.86 -5.31 -9.24
N ASN A 20 4.65 -4.85 -9.51
CA ASN A 20 3.67 -5.62 -10.26
C ASN A 20 3.11 -6.81 -9.50
N LYS A 21 3.08 -6.71 -8.19
CA LYS A 21 2.43 -7.75 -7.39
C LYS A 21 0.94 -7.48 -7.30
N THR A 22 0.17 -8.54 -7.28
CA THR A 22 -1.27 -8.39 -7.11
C THR A 22 -1.60 -8.25 -5.63
N THR A 23 -2.83 -7.80 -5.35
CA THR A 23 -3.26 -7.71 -3.95
C THR A 23 -3.23 -9.07 -3.27
N THR A 24 -3.55 -10.11 -4.02
CA THR A 24 -3.51 -11.46 -3.47
C THR A 24 -2.09 -11.82 -3.06
N GLU A 25 -1.13 -11.55 -3.92
CA GLU A 25 0.26 -11.86 -3.61
C GLU A 25 0.76 -11.05 -2.44
N ILE A 26 0.40 -9.79 -2.40
CA ILE A 26 0.82 -8.93 -1.29
C ILE A 26 0.24 -9.43 0.01
N ALA A 27 -1.04 -9.79 -0.01
CA ALA A 27 -1.69 -10.28 1.20
C ALA A 27 -1.01 -11.53 1.70
N GLN A 28 -0.65 -12.43 0.80
CA GLN A 28 0.03 -13.66 1.21
C GLN A 28 1.41 -13.36 1.77
N LYS A 29 2.12 -12.49 1.11
CA LYS A 29 3.47 -12.16 1.55
C LYS A 29 3.47 -11.52 2.93
N LEU A 30 2.53 -10.65 3.18
CA LEU A 30 2.46 -9.95 4.46
C LEU A 30 1.57 -10.64 5.48
N GLN A 31 0.93 -11.74 5.08
CA GLN A 31 0.06 -12.52 5.95
C GLN A 31 -1.08 -11.69 6.50
N ILE A 32 -1.71 -10.96 5.61
CA ILE A 32 -2.89 -10.16 5.96
C ILE A 32 -3.94 -10.43 4.91
N SER A 33 -5.16 -9.95 5.14
CA SER A 33 -6.23 -10.17 4.20
C SER A 33 -6.11 -9.23 3.00
N GLU A 34 -6.71 -9.61 1.89
CA GLU A 34 -6.73 -8.74 0.72
C GLU A 34 -7.43 -7.43 1.02
N LYS A 35 -8.47 -7.50 1.83
CA LYS A 35 -9.17 -6.29 2.19
C LYS A 35 -8.24 -5.31 2.90
N THR A 36 -7.41 -5.85 3.79
CA THR A 36 -6.44 -5.01 4.50
C THR A 36 -5.44 -4.40 3.51
N VAL A 37 -5.01 -5.19 2.53
CA VAL A 37 -4.10 -4.66 1.51
C VAL A 37 -4.75 -3.49 0.77
N ARG A 38 -6.00 -3.67 0.38
CA ARG A 38 -6.68 -2.59 -0.33
C ARG A 38 -6.84 -1.35 0.52
N ASN A 39 -7.09 -1.53 1.81
CA ASN A 39 -7.17 -0.38 2.71
C ASN A 39 -5.85 0.36 2.77
N HIS A 40 -4.74 -0.38 2.85
CA HIS A 40 -3.44 0.26 2.86
C HIS A 40 -3.18 1.01 1.56
N VAL A 41 -3.54 0.40 0.44
CA VAL A 41 -3.35 1.04 -0.85
C VAL A 41 -4.16 2.33 -0.93
N SER A 42 -5.41 2.25 -0.53
CA SER A 42 -6.28 3.41 -0.58
C SER A 42 -5.75 4.55 0.28
N ASN A 43 -5.32 4.20 1.48
CA ASN A 43 -4.78 5.21 2.39
C ASN A 43 -3.51 5.82 1.82
N ALA A 44 -2.66 4.99 1.23
CA ALA A 44 -1.42 5.49 0.65
C ALA A 44 -1.70 6.47 -0.48
N ILE A 45 -2.64 6.13 -1.32
CA ILE A 45 -2.98 7.00 -2.44
C ILE A 45 -3.50 8.33 -1.94
N GLN A 46 -4.35 8.31 -0.92
CA GLN A 46 -4.88 9.53 -0.36
C GLN A 46 -3.79 10.39 0.25
N LYS A 47 -2.86 9.75 0.93
CA LYS A 47 -1.78 10.49 1.58
C LYS A 47 -0.85 11.12 0.57
N LEU A 48 -0.66 10.47 -0.56
CA LEU A 48 0.19 11.02 -1.60
C LEU A 48 -0.49 12.12 -2.41
N GLY A 49 -1.78 12.32 -2.16
CA GLY A 49 -2.48 13.39 -2.81
C GLY A 49 -2.88 13.12 -4.24
N VAL A 50 -2.87 11.88 -4.62
CA VAL A 50 -3.29 11.51 -5.96
C VAL A 50 -4.79 11.62 -6.05
N LYS A 51 -5.25 12.39 -7.00
CA LYS A 51 -6.67 12.50 -7.17
C LYS A 51 -7.16 11.43 -8.07
N GLY A 52 -8.08 10.67 -7.60
CA GLY A 52 -8.58 9.56 -8.38
C GLY A 52 -9.76 9.90 -9.23
N ARG A 53 -9.73 11.00 -9.85
CA ARG A 53 -10.90 11.38 -10.58
C ARG A 53 -10.92 10.92 -11.96
#